data_8064b1450cca9cdf56cb38ccf277abaf
#
_entry.id   8064b1450cca9cdf56cb38ccf277abaf
#
_cell.length_a   1.000
_cell.length_b   1.000
_cell.length_c   1.000
_cell.angle_alpha   90.00
_cell.angle_beta   90.00
_cell.angle_gamma   90.00
#
_symmetry.space_group_name_H-M   'P 1'
#
loop_
_entity.id
_entity.type
_entity.pdbx_description
1 polymer ?
#
loop_
_entity_poly.entity_id
_entity_poly.type
_entity_poly.pdbx_seq_one_letter_code
_entity_poly.pdbx_strand_id
1 'polypeptide(L)'
;LNRSDVRILSMLADEIGKPINLATVKSAKKEFDSIGNWDGSRNSMKLVPAATIKTASGDEAVLNSWRNLLDKGSMQDGEDNLAGTARKSIVVISSARAKSLGVSENDLVRVSNEYGAITLPCSINDIEDSSVWLPRNSQSSQLIRNLGTVSNSIVKVAKA
;
A
#
# COMPACT_ATOMS: atom_id res chain seq x y z
N LEU A 1 -19.67 4.94 -24.35
CA LEU A 1 -19.40 6.39 -24.49
C LEU A 1 -18.67 6.88 -23.25
N ASN A 2 -17.38 7.15 -23.39
CA ASN A 2 -16.59 7.69 -22.29
C ASN A 2 -16.99 9.14 -22.02
N ARG A 3 -17.13 9.50 -20.76
CA ARG A 3 -17.38 10.86 -20.30
C ARG A 3 -16.19 11.36 -19.51
N SER A 4 -15.89 12.65 -19.58
CA SER A 4 -14.85 13.26 -18.74
C SER A 4 -15.29 13.30 -17.29
N ASP A 5 -14.35 13.29 -16.35
CA ASP A 5 -14.60 13.35 -14.91
C ASP A 5 -15.43 14.57 -14.54
N VAL A 6 -15.14 15.73 -15.14
CA VAL A 6 -15.91 16.96 -14.97
C VAL A 6 -17.38 16.76 -15.34
N ARG A 7 -17.65 16.03 -16.44
CA ARG A 7 -19.03 15.76 -16.86
C ARG A 7 -19.73 14.81 -15.91
N ILE A 8 -19.02 13.78 -15.42
CA ILE A 8 -19.57 12.82 -14.45
C ILE A 8 -19.92 13.54 -13.14
N LEU A 9 -19.01 14.36 -12.63
CA LEU A 9 -19.24 15.14 -11.40
C LEU A 9 -20.39 16.14 -11.56
N SER A 10 -20.50 16.82 -12.72
CA SER A 10 -21.61 17.72 -12.99
C SER A 10 -22.94 16.98 -12.98
N MET A 11 -23.03 15.83 -13.65
CA MET A 11 -24.26 15.02 -13.66
C MET A 11 -24.63 14.52 -12.26
N LEU A 12 -23.67 14.09 -11.46
CA LEU A 12 -23.91 13.68 -10.08
C LEU A 12 -24.42 14.85 -9.24
N ALA A 13 -23.84 16.04 -9.40
CA ALA A 13 -24.26 17.24 -8.69
C ALA A 13 -25.71 17.64 -9.07
N ASP A 14 -26.08 17.48 -10.35
CA ASP A 14 -27.44 17.73 -10.83
C ASP A 14 -28.42 16.74 -10.17
N GLU A 15 -28.12 15.45 -10.11
CA GLU A 15 -28.96 14.42 -9.50
C GLU A 15 -29.18 14.63 -7.99
N ILE A 16 -28.20 15.15 -7.26
CA ILE A 16 -28.34 15.46 -5.83
C ILE A 16 -28.95 16.86 -5.57
N GLY A 17 -29.41 17.54 -6.63
CA GLY A 17 -30.05 18.86 -6.53
C GLY A 17 -29.11 20.01 -6.17
N LYS A 18 -27.80 19.87 -6.40
CA LYS A 18 -26.76 20.89 -6.16
C LYS A 18 -25.93 21.13 -7.41
N PRO A 19 -26.49 21.69 -8.49
CA PRO A 19 -25.79 21.85 -9.74
C PRO A 19 -24.53 22.73 -9.60
N ILE A 20 -23.41 22.27 -10.14
CA ILE A 20 -22.16 23.02 -10.15
C ILE A 20 -21.92 23.79 -11.45
N ASN A 21 -22.75 23.58 -12.47
CA ASN A 21 -22.72 24.25 -13.79
C ASN A 21 -21.37 24.16 -14.54
N LEU A 22 -20.57 23.15 -14.25
CA LEU A 22 -19.25 22.93 -14.85
C LEU A 22 -19.24 21.73 -15.81
N ALA A 23 -20.10 21.77 -16.82
CA ALA A 23 -20.31 20.64 -17.73
C ALA A 23 -19.11 20.33 -18.66
N THR A 24 -18.12 21.21 -18.76
CA THR A 24 -16.96 21.06 -19.64
C THR A 24 -15.64 21.37 -18.92
N VAL A 25 -14.55 20.75 -19.37
CA VAL A 25 -13.21 21.06 -18.89
C VAL A 25 -12.85 22.53 -19.08
N LYS A 26 -13.31 23.14 -20.20
CA LYS A 26 -13.10 24.59 -20.49
C LYS A 26 -13.78 25.48 -19.45
N SER A 27 -15.01 25.16 -19.05
CA SER A 27 -15.72 25.94 -18.00
C SER A 27 -15.06 25.78 -16.64
N ALA A 28 -14.67 24.56 -16.26
CA ALA A 28 -13.95 24.30 -15.01
C ALA A 28 -12.60 25.02 -14.97
N LYS A 29 -11.83 24.98 -16.08
CA LYS A 29 -10.57 25.72 -16.17
C LYS A 29 -10.78 27.23 -16.03
N LYS A 30 -11.78 27.79 -16.70
CA LYS A 30 -12.08 29.24 -16.59
C LYS A 30 -12.42 29.64 -15.16
N GLU A 31 -13.18 28.83 -14.43
CA GLU A 31 -13.49 29.09 -13.03
C GLU A 31 -12.24 28.99 -12.17
N PHE A 32 -11.42 27.92 -12.35
CA PHE A 32 -10.15 27.77 -11.65
C PHE A 32 -9.22 28.97 -11.88
N ASP A 33 -9.06 29.39 -13.12
CA ASP A 33 -8.21 30.54 -13.47
C ASP A 33 -8.76 31.85 -12.83
N SER A 34 -10.07 31.97 -12.61
CA SER A 34 -10.68 33.16 -11.98
C SER A 34 -10.47 33.24 -10.47
N ILE A 35 -10.15 32.12 -9.81
CA ILE A 35 -9.83 32.09 -8.37
C ILE A 35 -8.50 32.82 -8.10
N GLY A 36 -7.56 32.78 -9.06
CA GLY A 36 -6.26 33.41 -8.94
C GLY A 36 -5.33 32.68 -7.96
N ASN A 37 -4.27 33.38 -7.57
CA ASN A 37 -3.32 32.86 -6.60
C ASN A 37 -3.85 33.02 -5.17
N TRP A 38 -3.54 32.03 -4.33
CA TRP A 38 -3.86 32.10 -2.92
C TRP A 38 -3.11 33.27 -2.25
N ASP A 39 -3.84 34.24 -1.73
CA ASP A 39 -3.35 35.44 -1.02
C ASP A 39 -3.64 35.40 0.49
N GLY A 40 -4.32 34.36 0.98
CA GLY A 40 -4.61 34.19 2.40
C GLY A 40 -3.42 33.72 3.24
N SER A 41 -3.63 33.67 4.54
CA SER A 41 -2.63 33.16 5.49
C SER A 41 -2.27 31.72 5.20
N ARG A 42 -0.99 31.38 5.29
CA ARG A 42 -0.50 30.00 5.23
C ARG A 42 -0.21 29.48 6.63
N ASN A 43 -0.64 28.29 6.93
CA ASN A 43 -0.28 27.66 8.20
C ASN A 43 1.24 27.47 8.26
N SER A 44 1.83 27.88 9.37
CA SER A 44 3.24 27.56 9.64
C SER A 44 3.35 26.05 9.89
N MET A 45 4.26 25.39 9.18
CA MET A 45 4.57 23.99 9.43
C MET A 45 5.31 23.89 10.76
N LYS A 46 4.69 23.23 11.75
CA LYS A 46 5.41 22.83 12.95
C LYS A 46 6.23 21.60 12.61
N LEU A 47 7.54 21.66 12.78
CA LEU A 47 8.39 20.48 12.70
C LEU A 47 7.95 19.50 13.80
N VAL A 48 7.48 18.34 13.39
CA VAL A 48 7.21 17.24 14.32
C VAL A 48 8.57 16.59 14.63
N PRO A 49 8.92 16.37 15.91
CA PRO A 49 10.12 15.62 16.25
C PRO A 49 10.16 14.31 15.50
N ALA A 50 11.35 13.89 15.05
CA ALA A 50 11.50 12.59 14.42
C ALA A 50 11.00 11.50 15.36
N ALA A 51 10.18 10.61 14.85
CA ALA A 51 9.72 9.46 15.63
C ALA A 51 10.93 8.60 16.05
N THR A 52 10.93 8.12 17.28
CA THR A 52 11.94 7.17 17.74
C THR A 52 11.81 5.89 16.91
N ILE A 53 12.88 5.52 16.22
CA ILE A 53 12.92 4.28 15.45
C ILE A 53 12.90 3.11 16.44
N LYS A 54 11.87 2.28 16.37
CA LYS A 54 11.83 1.03 17.13
C LYS A 54 12.82 0.05 16.51
N THR A 55 13.67 -0.53 17.34
CA THR A 55 14.61 -1.57 16.91
C THR A 55 13.96 -2.93 17.08
N ALA A 56 13.90 -3.71 16.02
CA ALA A 56 13.43 -5.10 16.06
C ALA A 56 14.44 -5.99 16.80
N SER A 57 13.97 -6.91 17.64
CA SER A 57 14.82 -7.82 18.41
C SER A 57 14.23 -9.24 18.45
N GLY A 58 15.10 -10.25 18.52
CA GLY A 58 14.67 -11.63 18.59
C GLY A 58 13.86 -12.09 17.36
N ASP A 59 12.61 -12.47 17.58
CA ASP A 59 11.65 -12.89 16.55
C ASP A 59 11.01 -11.73 15.80
N GLU A 60 11.32 -10.50 16.17
CA GLU A 60 10.79 -9.30 15.51
C GLU A 60 11.59 -8.91 14.27
N ALA A 61 10.90 -8.22 13.35
CA ALA A 61 11.50 -7.62 12.18
C ALA A 61 10.79 -6.31 11.81
N VAL A 62 11.50 -5.42 11.13
CA VAL A 62 10.91 -4.24 10.51
C VAL A 62 10.25 -4.66 9.21
N LEU A 63 8.96 -4.41 9.09
CA LEU A 63 8.18 -4.71 7.88
C LEU A 63 8.50 -3.70 6.79
N ASN A 64 9.04 -4.17 5.67
CA ASN A 64 9.20 -3.43 4.43
C ASN A 64 8.15 -3.88 3.42
N SER A 65 7.67 -2.97 2.60
CA SER A 65 6.64 -3.31 1.62
C SER A 65 6.54 -2.29 0.50
N TRP A 66 6.26 -2.78 -0.69
CA TRP A 66 5.79 -1.97 -1.82
C TRP A 66 4.74 -2.73 -2.62
N ARG A 67 4.09 -2.05 -3.54
CA ARG A 67 3.09 -2.66 -4.41
C ARG A 67 3.77 -3.38 -5.57
N ASN A 68 3.32 -4.57 -5.87
CA ASN A 68 3.67 -5.23 -7.13
C ASN A 68 2.98 -4.52 -8.31
N LEU A 69 3.55 -4.63 -9.49
CA LEU A 69 3.00 -4.01 -10.70
C LEU A 69 1.56 -4.50 -10.96
N LEU A 70 1.34 -5.81 -10.82
CA LEU A 70 0.03 -6.43 -10.88
C LEU A 70 -0.38 -6.79 -9.45
N ASP A 71 -1.26 -6.02 -8.85
CA ASP A 71 -1.78 -6.25 -7.51
C ASP A 71 -3.30 -6.00 -7.45
N LYS A 72 -3.91 -6.23 -6.31
CA LYS A 72 -5.37 -6.09 -6.14
C LYS A 72 -5.87 -4.63 -6.21
N GLY A 73 -5.00 -3.66 -6.24
CA GLY A 73 -5.36 -2.25 -6.31
C GLY A 73 -5.00 -1.58 -7.63
N SER A 74 -4.63 -2.34 -8.64
CA SER A 74 -4.15 -1.82 -9.93
C SER A 74 -5.25 -1.65 -10.98
N MET A 75 -6.51 -1.55 -10.58
CA MET A 75 -7.69 -1.42 -11.47
C MET A 75 -7.82 -2.59 -12.47
N GLN A 76 -7.43 -3.80 -12.04
CA GLN A 76 -7.42 -5.01 -12.86
C GLN A 76 -8.46 -6.05 -12.40
N ASP A 77 -9.36 -5.64 -11.53
CA ASP A 77 -10.44 -6.51 -11.08
C ASP A 77 -11.33 -6.90 -12.26
N GLY A 78 -11.55 -8.21 -12.44
CA GLY A 78 -12.30 -8.76 -13.56
C GLY A 78 -11.49 -9.04 -14.83
N GLU A 79 -10.16 -8.76 -14.84
CA GLU A 79 -9.27 -9.14 -15.95
C GLU A 79 -8.41 -10.36 -15.57
N ASP A 80 -8.99 -11.54 -15.74
CA ASP A 80 -8.40 -12.81 -15.29
C ASP A 80 -7.11 -13.17 -16.04
N ASN A 81 -7.00 -12.84 -17.31
CA ASN A 81 -5.82 -13.14 -18.12
C ASN A 81 -4.60 -12.36 -17.62
N LEU A 82 -4.76 -11.06 -17.37
CA LEU A 82 -3.68 -10.24 -16.86
C LEU A 82 -3.37 -10.60 -15.41
N ALA A 83 -4.38 -10.83 -14.58
CA ALA A 83 -4.21 -11.27 -13.19
C ALA A 83 -3.43 -12.60 -13.09
N GLY A 84 -3.59 -13.51 -14.07
CA GLY A 84 -2.85 -14.77 -14.15
C GLY A 84 -1.33 -14.59 -14.32
N THR A 85 -0.86 -13.43 -14.76
CA THR A 85 0.57 -13.11 -14.91
C THR A 85 1.17 -12.44 -13.66
N ALA A 86 0.39 -12.19 -12.61
CA ALA A 86 0.85 -11.58 -11.38
C ALA A 86 1.88 -12.47 -10.67
N ARG A 87 2.90 -11.84 -10.08
CA ARG A 87 3.88 -12.55 -9.25
C ARG A 87 3.19 -13.15 -8.02
N LYS A 88 3.59 -14.38 -7.66
CA LYS A 88 3.14 -15.01 -6.42
C LYS A 88 3.54 -14.14 -5.22
N SER A 89 2.65 -14.09 -4.22
CA SER A 89 2.96 -13.44 -2.96
C SER A 89 3.95 -14.30 -2.18
N ILE A 90 5.03 -13.68 -1.71
CA ILE A 90 6.10 -14.32 -0.94
C ILE A 90 6.49 -13.44 0.25
N VAL A 91 7.10 -14.06 1.26
CA VAL A 91 7.85 -13.35 2.31
C VAL A 91 9.31 -13.34 1.90
N VAL A 92 9.96 -12.19 1.87
CA VAL A 92 11.40 -12.11 1.66
C VAL A 92 12.09 -11.91 3.00
N ILE A 93 13.09 -12.75 3.28
CA ILE A 93 13.92 -12.72 4.48
C ILE A 93 15.41 -12.87 4.12
N SER A 94 16.28 -12.45 5.02
CA SER A 94 17.72 -12.66 4.86
C SER A 94 18.13 -14.11 5.08
N SER A 95 19.33 -14.45 4.59
CA SER A 95 19.94 -15.78 4.84
C SER A 95 20.18 -16.03 6.33
N ALA A 96 20.54 -15.01 7.11
CA ALA A 96 20.75 -15.14 8.55
C ALA A 96 19.41 -15.40 9.27
N ARG A 97 18.35 -14.69 8.89
CA ARG A 97 17.00 -14.90 9.42
C ARG A 97 16.47 -16.30 9.07
N ALA A 98 16.66 -16.76 7.83
CA ALA A 98 16.26 -18.10 7.42
C ALA A 98 16.94 -19.19 8.26
N LYS A 99 18.23 -19.07 8.50
CA LYS A 99 18.99 -19.97 9.38
C LYS A 99 18.45 -19.96 10.82
N SER A 100 18.19 -18.77 11.37
CA SER A 100 17.69 -18.66 12.74
C SER A 100 16.30 -19.27 12.92
N LEU A 101 15.45 -19.21 11.88
CA LEU A 101 14.11 -19.80 11.87
C LEU A 101 14.09 -21.29 11.48
N GLY A 102 15.22 -21.84 10.98
CA GLY A 102 15.29 -23.19 10.46
C GLY A 102 14.39 -23.41 9.25
N VAL A 103 14.36 -22.44 8.32
CA VAL A 103 13.57 -22.51 7.08
C VAL A 103 14.49 -22.44 5.86
N SER A 104 14.02 -23.07 4.79
CA SER A 104 14.61 -23.10 3.46
C SER A 104 13.77 -22.33 2.46
N GLU A 105 14.30 -22.11 1.27
CA GLU A 105 13.55 -21.48 0.16
C GLU A 105 12.21 -22.19 -0.07
N ASN A 106 11.12 -21.43 -0.20
CA ASN A 106 9.74 -21.85 -0.33
C ASN A 106 9.08 -22.48 0.91
N ASP A 107 9.77 -22.60 2.05
CA ASP A 107 9.11 -22.95 3.30
C ASP A 107 8.11 -21.87 3.71
N LEU A 108 7.06 -22.27 4.43
CA LEU A 108 6.06 -21.35 4.91
C LEU A 108 6.58 -20.54 6.11
N VAL A 109 6.51 -19.22 5.98
CA VAL A 109 6.85 -18.27 7.04
C VAL A 109 5.62 -17.46 7.41
N ARG A 110 5.39 -17.34 8.71
CA ARG A 110 4.31 -16.56 9.31
C ARG A 110 4.84 -15.21 9.76
N VAL A 111 4.23 -14.15 9.26
CA VAL A 111 4.45 -12.77 9.71
C VAL A 111 3.21 -12.29 10.43
N SER A 112 3.33 -11.80 11.66
CA SER A 112 2.17 -11.49 12.51
C SER A 112 2.40 -10.27 13.39
N ASN A 113 1.30 -9.69 13.84
CA ASN A 113 1.24 -8.68 14.90
C ASN A 113 -0.03 -8.87 15.73
N GLU A 114 -0.38 -7.90 16.57
CA GLU A 114 -1.59 -7.91 17.41
C GLU A 114 -2.91 -7.96 16.61
N TYR A 115 -2.93 -7.52 15.35
CA TYR A 115 -4.14 -7.47 14.52
C TYR A 115 -4.35 -8.73 13.69
N GLY A 116 -3.29 -9.50 13.41
CA GLY A 116 -3.43 -10.70 12.61
C GLY A 116 -2.12 -11.29 12.10
N ALA A 117 -2.24 -12.11 11.05
CA ALA A 117 -1.09 -12.80 10.47
C ALA A 117 -1.25 -13.03 8.97
N ILE A 118 -0.10 -13.13 8.31
CA ILE A 118 0.05 -13.54 6.91
C ILE A 118 1.04 -14.70 6.88
N THR A 119 0.68 -15.79 6.23
CA THR A 119 1.55 -16.95 6.02
C THR A 119 1.76 -17.17 4.54
N LEU A 120 3.00 -17.14 4.09
CA LEU A 120 3.39 -17.25 2.68
C LEU A 120 4.68 -18.04 2.53
N PRO A 121 4.95 -18.60 1.34
CA PRO A 121 6.27 -19.14 1.02
C PRO A 121 7.35 -18.07 1.16
N CYS A 122 8.48 -18.41 1.74
CA CYS A 122 9.60 -17.47 1.83
C CYS A 122 10.52 -17.55 0.60
N SER A 123 11.14 -16.42 0.31
CA SER A 123 12.29 -16.32 -0.57
C SER A 123 13.46 -15.70 0.18
N ILE A 124 14.61 -16.32 0.05
CA ILE A 124 15.84 -15.91 0.76
C ILE A 124 16.64 -15.00 -0.14
N ASN A 125 16.77 -13.72 0.25
CA ASN A 125 17.45 -12.71 -0.54
C ASN A 125 18.41 -11.87 0.32
N ASP A 126 19.21 -11.05 -0.34
CA ASP A 126 20.11 -10.09 0.30
C ASP A 126 19.32 -8.87 0.79
N ILE A 127 18.76 -8.97 1.99
CA ILE A 127 18.09 -7.90 2.72
C ILE A 127 18.64 -7.82 4.14
N GLU A 128 18.43 -6.70 4.81
CA GLU A 128 18.84 -6.48 6.20
C GLU A 128 18.23 -7.54 7.14
N ASP A 129 19.04 -8.11 8.03
CA ASP A 129 18.66 -9.23 8.92
C ASP A 129 17.50 -8.88 9.87
N SER A 130 17.39 -7.63 10.26
CA SER A 130 16.31 -7.10 11.08
C SER A 130 15.03 -6.79 10.29
N SER A 131 15.02 -7.02 8.98
CA SER A 131 13.92 -6.70 8.09
C SER A 131 13.20 -7.94 7.57
N VAL A 132 11.94 -7.75 7.18
CA VAL A 132 11.13 -8.68 6.40
C VAL A 132 10.38 -7.91 5.33
N TRP A 133 10.23 -8.47 4.14
CA TRP A 133 9.45 -7.86 3.09
C TRP A 133 8.24 -8.71 2.70
N LEU A 134 7.11 -8.02 2.49
CA LEU A 134 5.88 -8.61 1.95
C LEU A 134 5.29 -7.68 0.89
N PRO A 135 4.61 -8.22 -0.15
CA PRO A 135 3.86 -7.39 -1.08
C PRO A 135 2.69 -6.69 -0.37
N ARG A 136 2.50 -5.41 -0.66
CA ARG A 136 1.57 -4.54 0.09
C ARG A 136 0.11 -4.90 -0.09
N ASN A 137 -0.31 -5.23 -1.32
CA ASN A 137 -1.70 -5.45 -1.67
C ASN A 137 -1.87 -6.48 -2.78
N SER A 138 -1.27 -7.64 -2.62
CA SER A 138 -1.36 -8.76 -3.54
C SER A 138 -2.32 -9.83 -3.03
N GLN A 139 -2.59 -10.84 -3.85
CA GLN A 139 -3.35 -11.99 -3.41
C GLN A 139 -2.65 -12.66 -2.22
N SER A 140 -3.38 -12.95 -1.16
CA SER A 140 -2.88 -13.51 0.10
C SER A 140 -1.94 -12.60 0.91
N SER A 141 -1.73 -11.35 0.48
CA SER A 141 -0.92 -10.35 1.20
C SER A 141 -1.53 -8.96 1.06
N GLN A 142 -2.47 -8.64 1.94
CA GLN A 142 -3.10 -7.34 2.03
C GLN A 142 -2.77 -6.75 3.40
N LEU A 143 -1.67 -6.01 3.52
CA LEU A 143 -1.10 -5.60 4.81
C LEU A 143 -2.09 -4.84 5.68
N ILE A 144 -2.78 -3.85 5.15
CA ILE A 144 -3.77 -3.06 5.92
C ILE A 144 -4.90 -3.95 6.40
N ARG A 145 -5.40 -4.84 5.56
CA ARG A 145 -6.51 -5.73 5.90
C ARG A 145 -6.13 -6.82 6.88
N ASN A 146 -4.95 -7.42 6.72
CA ASN A 146 -4.54 -8.60 7.47
C ASN A 146 -3.72 -8.27 8.71
N LEU A 147 -2.98 -7.15 8.71
CA LEU A 147 -2.07 -6.74 9.80
C LEU A 147 -2.39 -5.35 10.36
N GLY A 148 -3.38 -4.64 9.81
CA GLY A 148 -3.71 -3.28 10.25
C GLY A 148 -2.56 -2.27 10.12
N THR A 149 -1.54 -2.59 9.33
CA THR A 149 -0.29 -1.82 9.31
C THR A 149 0.28 -1.64 7.90
N VAL A 150 1.35 -0.87 7.82
CA VAL A 150 2.11 -0.56 6.59
C VAL A 150 3.60 -0.73 6.85
N SER A 151 4.44 -0.40 5.87
CA SER A 151 5.90 -0.40 6.02
C SER A 151 6.38 0.38 7.26
N ASN A 152 7.55 -0.01 7.77
CA ASN A 152 8.20 0.51 8.99
C ASN A 152 7.52 0.15 10.32
N SER A 153 6.62 -0.82 10.32
CA SER A 153 6.05 -1.39 11.55
C SER A 153 6.85 -2.59 12.01
N ILE A 154 6.86 -2.83 13.31
CA ILE A 154 7.45 -4.05 13.88
C ILE A 154 6.44 -5.18 13.77
N VAL A 155 6.89 -6.32 13.28
CA VAL A 155 6.12 -7.57 13.15
C VAL A 155 6.94 -8.74 13.69
N LYS A 156 6.26 -9.81 14.08
CA LYS A 156 6.90 -11.08 14.44
C LYS A 156 7.03 -11.98 13.23
N VAL A 157 8.16 -12.66 13.12
CA VAL A 157 8.46 -13.57 12.02
C VAL A 157 8.78 -14.95 12.59
N ALA A 158 8.06 -15.97 12.16
CA ALA A 158 8.22 -17.33 12.65
C ALA A 158 8.05 -18.35 11.52
N LYS A 159 8.59 -19.53 11.69
CA LYS A 159 8.24 -20.70 10.87
C LYS A 159 6.75 -21.02 11.08
N ALA A 160 6.02 -21.33 10.00
CA ALA A 160 4.60 -21.65 10.07
C ALA A 160 4.36 -23.12 10.41
#